data_580d74f9175f95ff5e3d0e2fae1f8847
#
_entry.id   580d74f9175f95ff5e3d0e2fae1f8847
#
_cell.length_a   1.000
_cell.length_b   1.000
_cell.length_c   1.000
_cell.angle_alpha   90.00
_cell.angle_beta   90.00
_cell.angle_gamma   90.00
#
_symmetry.space_group_name_H-M   'P 1'
#
loop_
_entity.id
_entity.type
_entity.pdbx_description
1 polymer ?
#
loop_
_entity_poly.entity_id
_entity_poly.type
_entity_poly.pdbx_seq_one_letter_code
_entity_poly.pdbx_strand_id
1 'polypeptide(L)'
;MLIQQVEFQLSAYSSLYNLIVPKENLLRKINDLIDFSFVYNELVTKYCHNNGRAAESPIRMFKYLLLKTIYDISDVDVVERSRFDMSFKYFLDMSPEDDVINPSSLTKFRKLRLKDTDLLNLLINKTVTLAIEKGVIRSKSIIVDATHTLSRSNPFSAIEVLRERSKQLRKTIYIYDEDLKDRMPKKNMDNDLEKELAYCKELKEIVEKEASISSIPAVQEKLNILSEMVEDTQENIVLSRDEDAKTGHKSADSSFFGYKTHLAMTEERIITAAVVTSGEKGDGPELLKLLEISQENGIDVDTVIGDAAYSGKENIQLTSEQNIKIVAKLNPIITQGFRKTEDQFDYNKDADMYVCPAGHIAIRKAKQGKKNVGQNQVNTYYFDVDKCKTCPLRNGCYKEGAKSKSYSVSIKSDVHQQQSAFQETEYFKEKAKHRYKIEAKNSELKNVHGYNRASSYGINNMQLQGAMAIFTVNLKRILKLCTEVKST
;
A
#
# COMPACT_ATOMS: atom_id res chain seq x y z
N MET A 1 4.15 29.85 18.88
CA MET A 1 4.08 31.12 18.14
C MET A 1 5.01 31.00 16.95
N LEU A 2 4.50 31.16 15.73
CA LEU A 2 5.36 31.33 14.54
C LEU A 2 5.88 32.75 14.54
N ILE A 3 7.19 32.91 14.58
CA ILE A 3 7.82 34.17 14.26
C ILE A 3 7.80 34.26 12.73
N GLN A 4 7.29 35.36 12.17
CA GLN A 4 7.43 35.62 10.73
C GLN A 4 8.90 35.39 10.35
N GLN A 5 9.12 34.57 9.34
CA GLN A 5 10.47 34.24 8.91
C GLN A 5 11.17 35.55 8.52
N VAL A 6 12.01 36.04 9.42
CA VAL A 6 12.86 37.17 9.12
C VAL A 6 13.81 36.71 8.00
N GLU A 7 13.97 37.54 6.99
CA GLU A 7 14.93 37.34 5.91
C GLU A 7 16.25 36.81 6.49
N PHE A 8 16.90 35.95 5.73
CA PHE A 8 18.17 35.31 6.04
C PHE A 8 19.11 36.29 6.76
N GLN A 9 19.31 36.18 8.06
CA GLN A 9 20.30 36.98 8.77
C GLN A 9 21.68 36.52 8.24
N LEU A 10 22.30 37.36 7.45
CA LEU A 10 23.65 37.11 6.93
C LEU A 10 24.61 37.02 8.13
N SER A 11 24.96 35.81 8.51
CA SER A 11 26.05 35.56 9.43
C SER A 11 27.39 35.95 8.78
N ALA A 12 28.36 36.41 9.60
CA ALA A 12 29.71 36.65 9.16
C ALA A 12 30.35 35.41 8.52
N TYR A 13 29.88 34.23 8.82
CA TYR A 13 30.38 32.94 8.34
C TYR A 13 29.61 32.37 7.14
N SER A 14 28.58 33.03 6.64
CA SER A 14 27.76 32.52 5.51
C SER A 14 28.58 32.35 4.22
N SER A 15 29.68 33.10 4.06
CA SER A 15 30.60 32.95 2.95
C SER A 15 31.28 31.57 2.86
N LEU A 16 31.41 30.87 4.02
CA LEU A 16 31.97 29.51 4.07
C LEU A 16 31.17 28.50 3.25
N TYR A 17 29.85 28.69 3.11
CA TYR A 17 29.03 27.81 2.26
C TYR A 17 29.48 27.81 0.80
N ASN A 18 29.90 28.95 0.28
CA ASN A 18 30.37 29.02 -1.09
C ASN A 18 31.75 28.37 -1.26
N LEU A 19 32.56 28.34 -0.20
CA LEU A 19 33.87 27.73 -0.17
C LEU A 19 33.80 26.22 0.02
N ILE A 20 32.92 25.75 0.92
CA ILE A 20 32.90 24.35 1.42
C ILE A 20 31.89 23.47 0.68
N VAL A 21 30.69 24.01 0.33
CA VAL A 21 29.65 23.27 -0.34
C VAL A 21 29.68 23.50 -1.84
N PRO A 22 30.13 22.53 -2.65
CA PRO A 22 30.27 22.70 -4.11
C PRO A 22 28.90 23.01 -4.77
N LYS A 23 28.91 23.75 -5.89
CA LYS A 23 27.68 24.02 -6.67
C LYS A 23 27.01 22.75 -7.17
N GLU A 24 27.78 21.69 -7.40
CA GLU A 24 27.29 20.38 -7.84
C GLU A 24 26.67 19.54 -6.71
N ASN A 25 26.74 20.00 -5.46
CA ASN A 25 26.14 19.30 -4.32
C ASN A 25 24.63 19.12 -4.54
N LEU A 26 24.13 17.91 -4.27
CA LEU A 26 22.72 17.55 -4.46
C LEU A 26 21.77 18.47 -3.70
N LEU A 27 22.09 18.81 -2.45
CA LEU A 27 21.23 19.62 -1.59
C LEU A 27 21.16 21.08 -2.09
N ARG A 28 22.26 21.62 -2.64
CA ARG A 28 22.24 22.91 -3.34
C ARG A 28 21.30 22.86 -4.53
N LYS A 29 21.49 21.87 -5.41
CA LYS A 29 20.64 21.70 -6.60
C LYS A 29 19.17 21.57 -6.26
N ILE A 30 18.83 20.91 -5.14
CA ILE A 30 17.44 20.81 -4.68
C ILE A 30 16.93 22.17 -4.20
N ASN A 31 17.69 22.95 -3.42
CA ASN A 31 17.30 24.30 -3.00
C ASN A 31 17.11 25.25 -4.20
N ASP A 32 17.96 25.13 -5.22
CA ASP A 32 17.87 25.94 -6.44
C ASP A 32 16.70 25.48 -7.36
N LEU A 33 16.26 24.24 -7.23
CA LEU A 33 15.23 23.66 -8.07
C LEU A 33 13.81 24.03 -7.60
N ILE A 34 13.58 24.03 -6.29
CA ILE A 34 12.23 24.17 -5.70
C ILE A 34 12.19 25.17 -4.55
N ASP A 35 11.21 26.07 -4.59
CA ASP A 35 10.87 26.92 -3.46
C ASP A 35 9.99 26.15 -2.46
N PHE A 36 10.42 26.10 -1.21
CA PHE A 36 9.74 25.40 -0.11
C PHE A 36 8.67 26.24 0.60
N SER A 37 8.36 27.46 0.13
CA SER A 37 7.35 28.35 0.73
C SER A 37 5.98 27.72 0.83
N PHE A 38 5.64 26.79 -0.09
CA PHE A 38 4.37 26.04 -0.04
C PHE A 38 4.19 25.26 1.29
N VAL A 39 5.26 24.81 1.91
CA VAL A 39 5.21 24.12 3.22
C VAL A 39 4.74 25.07 4.31
N TYR A 40 5.20 26.32 4.28
CA TYR A 40 4.74 27.34 5.22
C TYR A 40 3.25 27.64 5.01
N ASN A 41 2.83 27.85 3.78
CA ASN A 41 1.46 28.16 3.43
C ASN A 41 0.47 27.07 3.89
N GLU A 42 0.87 25.80 3.71
CA GLU A 42 0.06 24.64 4.13
C GLU A 42 -0.04 24.50 5.65
N LEU A 43 1.02 24.82 6.37
CA LEU A 43 1.11 24.52 7.80
C LEU A 43 0.87 25.71 8.71
N VAL A 44 0.84 26.96 8.22
CA VAL A 44 0.73 28.18 9.04
C VAL A 44 -0.51 28.15 9.95
N THR A 45 -1.63 27.66 9.46
CA THR A 45 -2.90 27.57 10.21
C THR A 45 -2.85 26.60 11.38
N LYS A 46 -1.90 25.66 11.37
CA LYS A 46 -1.71 24.66 12.45
C LYS A 46 -0.86 25.17 13.60
N TYR A 47 -0.45 26.46 13.57
CA TYR A 47 0.34 27.10 14.62
C TYR A 47 -0.45 28.23 15.31
N CYS A 48 -0.27 28.37 16.62
CA CYS A 48 -0.82 29.51 17.35
C CYS A 48 -0.03 30.79 17.01
N HIS A 49 -0.76 31.89 16.70
CA HIS A 49 -0.13 33.16 16.37
C HIS A 49 0.42 33.89 17.60
N ASN A 50 -0.27 33.85 18.75
CA ASN A 50 -0.05 34.76 19.88
C ASN A 50 0.32 34.07 21.22
N ASN A 51 0.49 32.74 21.27
CA ASN A 51 0.73 32.05 22.52
C ASN A 51 1.80 30.95 22.38
N GLY A 52 2.65 30.82 23.40
CA GLY A 52 3.65 29.78 23.52
C GLY A 52 5.07 30.20 23.11
N ARG A 53 6.02 29.28 23.29
CA ARG A 53 7.43 29.46 22.88
C ARG A 53 7.52 29.60 21.37
N ALA A 54 8.53 30.37 20.90
CA ALA A 54 8.88 30.46 19.48
C ALA A 54 9.05 29.06 18.87
N ALA A 55 8.32 28.79 17.80
CA ALA A 55 8.38 27.52 17.09
C ALA A 55 9.48 27.58 16.02
N GLU A 56 10.15 26.45 15.81
CA GLU A 56 11.06 26.27 14.66
C GLU A 56 10.28 26.43 13.34
N SER A 57 10.94 26.96 12.32
CA SER A 57 10.36 27.15 11.01
C SER A 57 9.76 25.85 10.43
N PRO A 58 8.50 25.85 9.97
CA PRO A 58 7.89 24.69 9.31
C PRO A 58 8.71 24.20 8.12
N ILE A 59 9.29 25.12 7.35
CA ILE A 59 10.15 24.79 6.20
C ILE A 59 11.39 24.05 6.67
N ARG A 60 12.08 24.56 7.71
CA ARG A 60 13.27 23.90 8.26
C ARG A 60 12.93 22.51 8.79
N MET A 61 11.84 22.37 9.54
CA MET A 61 11.37 21.08 10.05
C MET A 61 11.06 20.08 8.91
N PHE A 62 10.44 20.54 7.82
CA PHE A 62 10.19 19.73 6.64
C PHE A 62 11.50 19.34 5.94
N LYS A 63 12.45 20.26 5.80
CA LYS A 63 13.77 19.99 5.23
C LYS A 63 14.56 18.95 6.04
N TYR A 64 14.43 18.91 7.38
CA TYR A 64 14.98 17.82 8.20
C TYR A 64 14.39 16.46 7.83
N LEU A 65 13.05 16.37 7.64
CA LEU A 65 12.41 15.13 7.19
C LEU A 65 12.85 14.73 5.78
N LEU A 66 13.09 15.71 4.92
CA LEU A 66 13.57 15.46 3.57
C LEU A 66 15.03 14.95 3.58
N LEU A 67 15.91 15.54 4.37
CA LEU A 67 17.28 15.03 4.60
C LEU A 67 17.27 13.59 5.11
N LYS A 68 16.43 13.32 6.10
CA LYS A 68 16.23 11.96 6.62
C LYS A 68 15.92 10.96 5.51
N THR A 69 15.01 11.33 4.59
CA THR A 69 14.57 10.46 3.49
C THR A 69 15.61 10.36 2.37
N ILE A 70 16.30 11.46 2.04
CA ILE A 70 17.35 11.46 1.01
C ILE A 70 18.49 10.50 1.37
N TYR A 71 18.86 10.45 2.66
CA TYR A 71 20.00 9.69 3.16
C TYR A 71 19.62 8.40 3.91
N ASP A 72 18.33 8.11 4.05
CA ASP A 72 17.78 6.95 4.78
C ASP A 72 18.39 6.80 6.19
N ILE A 73 18.35 7.87 6.99
CA ILE A 73 18.92 7.93 8.33
C ILE A 73 17.84 8.17 9.39
N SER A 74 18.17 7.96 10.66
CA SER A 74 17.23 8.15 11.78
C SER A 74 17.00 9.65 12.12
N ASP A 75 15.97 9.94 12.93
CA ASP A 75 15.72 11.30 13.45
C ASP A 75 16.92 11.82 14.28
N VAL A 76 17.59 10.93 15.00
CA VAL A 76 18.77 11.28 15.79
C VAL A 76 19.94 11.59 14.87
N ASP A 77 20.22 10.69 13.91
CA ASP A 77 21.36 10.82 13.03
C ASP A 77 21.27 12.06 12.13
N VAL A 78 20.06 12.40 11.63
CA VAL A 78 19.90 13.59 10.79
C VAL A 78 20.21 14.88 11.58
N VAL A 79 19.80 14.93 12.85
CA VAL A 79 20.04 16.09 13.70
C VAL A 79 21.54 16.16 14.09
N GLU A 80 22.13 15.04 14.53
CA GLU A 80 23.56 15.02 14.90
C GLU A 80 24.45 15.33 13.69
N ARG A 81 24.16 14.77 12.52
CA ARG A 81 24.89 15.09 11.30
C ARG A 81 24.76 16.56 10.91
N SER A 82 23.60 17.17 11.13
CA SER A 82 23.38 18.59 10.85
C SER A 82 24.22 19.52 11.73
N ARG A 83 24.83 19.03 12.82
CA ARG A 83 25.75 19.83 13.65
C ARG A 83 27.06 20.14 12.90
N PHE A 84 27.55 19.20 12.11
CA PHE A 84 28.90 19.24 11.53
C PHE A 84 28.92 19.28 10.02
N ASP A 85 27.84 18.81 9.34
CA ASP A 85 27.76 18.78 7.89
C ASP A 85 27.30 20.13 7.34
N MET A 86 28.21 20.87 6.74
CA MET A 86 27.95 22.19 6.16
C MET A 86 26.92 22.14 5.02
N SER A 87 26.82 21.04 4.29
CA SER A 87 25.81 20.88 3.25
C SER A 87 24.39 20.69 3.85
N PHE A 88 24.29 20.05 5.00
CA PHE A 88 23.02 19.93 5.75
C PHE A 88 22.60 21.28 6.32
N LYS A 89 23.52 22.01 6.98
CA LYS A 89 23.24 23.36 7.51
C LYS A 89 22.80 24.31 6.39
N TYR A 90 23.50 24.30 5.26
CA TYR A 90 23.12 25.08 4.08
C TYR A 90 21.70 24.76 3.62
N PHE A 91 21.36 23.46 3.49
CA PHE A 91 20.05 23.02 3.05
C PHE A 91 18.92 23.40 4.02
N LEU A 92 19.23 23.43 5.31
CA LEU A 92 18.30 23.80 6.38
C LEU A 92 18.12 25.32 6.55
N ASP A 93 18.73 26.13 5.71
CA ASP A 93 18.76 27.61 5.83
C ASP A 93 19.26 28.06 7.22
N MET A 94 20.31 27.41 7.71
CA MET A 94 20.97 27.71 8.97
C MET A 94 22.26 28.48 8.72
N SER A 95 22.66 29.28 9.70
CA SER A 95 24.04 29.80 9.74
C SER A 95 25.02 28.69 10.18
N PRO A 96 26.30 28.75 9.79
CA PRO A 96 27.29 27.75 10.22
C PRO A 96 27.37 27.55 11.74
N GLU A 97 27.16 28.59 12.51
CA GLU A 97 27.20 28.65 13.97
C GLU A 97 25.89 28.24 14.65
N ASP A 98 24.77 28.17 13.93
CA ASP A 98 23.46 27.88 14.51
C ASP A 98 23.41 26.51 15.18
N ASP A 99 22.73 26.45 16.33
CA ASP A 99 22.41 25.20 17.01
C ASP A 99 21.33 24.42 16.30
N VAL A 100 21.44 23.08 16.33
CA VAL A 100 20.45 22.18 15.77
C VAL A 100 19.28 21.93 16.74
N ILE A 101 18.16 21.48 16.21
CA ILE A 101 16.96 21.11 16.98
C ILE A 101 17.19 19.88 17.87
N ASN A 102 16.28 19.65 18.82
CA ASN A 102 16.22 18.35 19.50
C ASN A 102 15.55 17.31 18.59
N PRO A 103 16.08 16.08 18.46
CA PRO A 103 15.49 15.04 17.62
C PRO A 103 14.01 14.75 17.89
N SER A 104 13.57 14.84 19.16
CA SER A 104 12.16 14.67 19.54
C SER A 104 11.22 15.69 18.89
N SER A 105 11.74 16.84 18.45
CA SER A 105 10.97 17.88 17.74
C SER A 105 10.42 17.35 16.41
N LEU A 106 11.15 16.48 15.72
CA LEU A 106 10.69 15.86 14.47
C LEU A 106 9.49 14.93 14.68
N THR A 107 9.49 14.18 15.79
CA THR A 107 8.33 13.36 16.17
C THR A 107 7.11 14.22 16.50
N LYS A 108 7.31 15.31 17.26
CA LYS A 108 6.23 16.27 17.56
C LYS A 108 5.72 16.95 16.30
N PHE A 109 6.59 17.33 15.38
CA PHE A 109 6.22 17.95 14.11
C PHE A 109 5.33 17.03 13.27
N ARG A 110 5.72 15.75 13.09
CA ARG A 110 4.88 14.77 12.40
C ARG A 110 3.51 14.61 13.05
N LYS A 111 3.47 14.42 14.38
CA LYS A 111 2.22 14.16 15.12
C LYS A 111 1.27 15.35 15.19
N LEU A 112 1.81 16.56 15.31
CA LEU A 112 1.00 17.75 15.63
C LEU A 112 0.79 18.67 14.43
N ARG A 113 1.65 18.62 13.41
CA ARG A 113 1.60 19.56 12.28
C ARG A 113 1.29 18.88 10.95
N LEU A 114 1.79 17.66 10.73
CA LEU A 114 1.54 16.92 9.50
C LEU A 114 0.35 15.96 9.60
N LYS A 115 -0.19 15.74 10.80
CA LYS A 115 -1.43 14.99 10.97
C LYS A 115 -2.58 15.68 10.24
N ASP A 116 -3.44 14.89 9.60
CA ASP A 116 -4.62 15.35 8.86
C ASP A 116 -4.31 16.34 7.70
N THR A 117 -3.09 16.23 7.14
CA THR A 117 -2.69 16.94 5.91
C THR A 117 -2.56 15.92 4.80
N ASP A 118 -3.15 16.17 3.64
CA ASP A 118 -2.95 15.34 2.44
C ASP A 118 -1.58 15.65 1.80
N LEU A 119 -0.53 15.35 2.57
CA LEU A 119 0.83 15.64 2.17
C LEU A 119 1.25 14.80 0.95
N LEU A 120 0.67 13.60 0.77
CA LEU A 120 0.99 12.73 -0.34
C LEU A 120 0.64 13.38 -1.67
N ASN A 121 -0.61 13.79 -1.84
CA ASN A 121 -1.06 14.45 -3.08
C ASN A 121 -0.42 15.83 -3.25
N LEU A 122 -0.26 16.61 -2.17
CA LEU A 122 0.40 17.90 -2.22
C LEU A 122 1.83 17.83 -2.78
N LEU A 123 2.66 16.89 -2.28
CA LEU A 123 4.05 16.77 -2.71
C LEU A 123 4.19 16.18 -4.11
N ILE A 124 3.31 15.25 -4.49
CA ILE A 124 3.25 14.75 -5.86
C ILE A 124 2.88 15.89 -6.82
N ASN A 125 1.79 16.61 -6.54
CA ASN A 125 1.36 17.75 -7.35
C ASN A 125 2.49 18.77 -7.55
N LYS A 126 3.18 19.14 -6.45
CA LYS A 126 4.31 20.10 -6.52
C LYS A 126 5.43 19.63 -7.44
N THR A 127 5.80 18.35 -7.37
CA THR A 127 6.88 17.83 -8.23
C THR A 127 6.43 17.64 -9.68
N VAL A 128 5.18 17.26 -9.92
CA VAL A 128 4.63 17.12 -11.27
C VAL A 128 4.51 18.49 -11.95
N THR A 129 3.95 19.49 -11.25
CA THR A 129 3.90 20.88 -11.74
C THR A 129 5.28 21.40 -12.11
N LEU A 130 6.25 21.21 -11.21
CA LEU A 130 7.65 21.59 -11.47
C LEU A 130 8.23 20.88 -12.70
N ALA A 131 7.95 19.59 -12.87
CA ALA A 131 8.41 18.81 -14.02
C ALA A 131 7.78 19.28 -15.34
N ILE A 132 6.52 19.66 -15.31
CA ILE A 132 5.79 20.25 -16.46
C ILE A 132 6.39 21.62 -16.80
N GLU A 133 6.59 22.51 -15.82
CA GLU A 133 7.18 23.84 -15.99
C GLU A 133 8.62 23.76 -16.56
N LYS A 134 9.40 22.76 -16.17
CA LYS A 134 10.74 22.51 -16.73
C LYS A 134 10.71 21.80 -18.09
N GLY A 135 9.55 21.42 -18.61
CA GLY A 135 9.40 20.73 -19.90
C GLY A 135 10.03 19.35 -19.95
N VAL A 136 10.18 18.67 -18.80
CA VAL A 136 10.82 17.36 -18.72
C VAL A 136 9.84 16.20 -18.82
N ILE A 137 8.53 16.43 -18.73
CA ILE A 137 7.48 15.45 -19.04
C ILE A 137 7.03 15.68 -20.48
N ARG A 138 7.13 14.65 -21.32
CA ARG A 138 6.78 14.69 -22.75
C ARG A 138 5.81 13.60 -23.14
N SER A 139 5.81 12.49 -22.40
CA SER A 139 4.92 11.35 -22.71
C SER A 139 3.51 11.59 -22.18
N LYS A 140 2.53 11.06 -22.92
CA LYS A 140 1.13 10.97 -22.50
C LYS A 140 0.78 9.58 -21.92
N SER A 141 1.79 8.76 -21.72
CA SER A 141 1.63 7.42 -21.18
C SER A 141 2.00 7.41 -19.69
N ILE A 142 1.18 6.74 -18.89
CA ILE A 142 1.52 6.40 -17.51
C ILE A 142 1.75 4.89 -17.36
N ILE A 143 2.68 4.54 -16.49
CA ILE A 143 3.00 3.15 -16.13
C ILE A 143 2.49 2.97 -14.71
N VAL A 144 1.67 1.94 -14.48
CA VAL A 144 1.08 1.65 -13.17
C VAL A 144 1.58 0.32 -12.62
N ASP A 145 1.82 0.30 -11.33
CA ASP A 145 2.23 -0.90 -10.59
C ASP A 145 2.00 -0.70 -9.10
N ALA A 146 2.03 -1.78 -8.32
CA ALA A 146 1.96 -1.72 -6.88
C ALA A 146 3.26 -2.20 -6.23
N THR A 147 3.70 -1.50 -5.20
CA THR A 147 4.83 -1.92 -4.38
C THR A 147 4.38 -2.19 -2.95
N HIS A 148 4.91 -3.24 -2.32
CA HIS A 148 4.59 -3.58 -0.94
C HIS A 148 5.63 -3.04 0.02
N THR A 149 5.19 -2.65 1.21
CA THR A 149 6.02 -2.20 2.33
C THR A 149 5.68 -3.06 3.55
N LEU A 150 6.69 -3.65 4.17
CA LEU A 150 6.51 -4.48 5.36
C LEU A 150 6.09 -3.61 6.55
N SER A 151 5.14 -4.06 7.35
CA SER A 151 4.82 -3.40 8.62
C SER A 151 6.02 -3.41 9.56
N ARG A 152 6.06 -2.45 10.47
CA ARG A 152 7.03 -2.42 11.57
C ARG A 152 6.76 -3.50 12.61
N SER A 153 5.51 -3.89 12.80
CA SER A 153 5.12 -4.98 13.69
C SER A 153 4.96 -6.29 12.93
N ASN A 154 5.26 -7.39 13.61
CA ASN A 154 4.84 -8.70 13.17
C ASN A 154 3.35 -8.91 13.56
N PRO A 155 2.59 -9.72 12.83
CA PRO A 155 1.30 -10.18 13.31
C PRO A 155 1.51 -10.91 14.65
N PHE A 156 0.60 -10.68 15.60
CA PHE A 156 0.59 -11.48 16.81
C PHE A 156 0.13 -12.90 16.47
N SER A 157 0.67 -13.88 17.16
CA SER A 157 0.03 -15.18 17.18
C SER A 157 -1.33 -15.06 17.87
N ALA A 158 -2.33 -15.80 17.41
CA ALA A 158 -3.67 -15.80 18.01
C ALA A 158 -3.61 -16.10 19.54
N ILE A 159 -2.71 -17.00 19.94
CA ILE A 159 -2.49 -17.34 21.36
C ILE A 159 -2.00 -16.12 22.15
N GLU A 160 -1.04 -15.34 21.62
CA GLU A 160 -0.52 -14.16 22.31
C GLU A 160 -1.60 -13.10 22.52
N VAL A 161 -2.46 -12.90 21.50
CA VAL A 161 -3.56 -11.95 21.59
C VAL A 161 -4.58 -12.38 22.63
N LEU A 162 -5.04 -13.63 22.60
CA LEU A 162 -5.98 -14.16 23.58
C LEU A 162 -5.43 -14.07 25.01
N ARG A 163 -4.16 -14.40 25.22
CA ARG A 163 -3.48 -14.27 26.52
C ARG A 163 -3.43 -12.84 27.02
N GLU A 164 -3.13 -11.89 26.15
CA GLU A 164 -3.08 -10.48 26.57
C GLU A 164 -4.48 -9.94 26.89
N ARG A 165 -5.51 -10.27 26.10
CA ARG A 165 -6.89 -9.81 26.35
C ARG A 165 -7.51 -10.45 27.60
N SER A 166 -7.34 -11.76 27.77
CA SER A 166 -7.79 -12.45 29.00
C SER A 166 -7.08 -11.91 30.24
N LYS A 167 -5.79 -11.60 30.18
CA LYS A 167 -5.04 -10.96 31.25
C LYS A 167 -5.57 -9.56 31.57
N GLN A 168 -5.88 -8.74 30.58
CA GLN A 168 -6.46 -7.40 30.76
C GLN A 168 -7.81 -7.47 31.43
N LEU A 169 -8.71 -8.38 30.99
CA LEU A 169 -10.00 -8.60 31.61
C LEU A 169 -9.86 -8.98 33.09
N ARG A 170 -9.02 -9.97 33.40
CA ARG A 170 -8.78 -10.40 34.80
C ARG A 170 -8.22 -9.26 35.66
N LYS A 171 -7.26 -8.48 35.14
CA LYS A 171 -6.74 -7.32 35.86
C LYS A 171 -7.86 -6.32 36.20
N THR A 172 -8.73 -6.04 35.25
CA THR A 172 -9.85 -5.11 35.48
C THR A 172 -10.82 -5.64 36.51
N ILE A 173 -11.17 -6.94 36.47
CA ILE A 173 -12.05 -7.57 37.46
C ILE A 173 -11.46 -7.47 38.86
N TYR A 174 -10.17 -7.77 39.04
CA TYR A 174 -9.53 -7.79 40.36
C TYR A 174 -9.37 -6.40 41.00
N ILE A 175 -9.57 -5.31 40.24
CA ILE A 175 -9.65 -3.94 40.81
C ILE A 175 -10.96 -3.77 41.58
N TYR A 176 -12.04 -4.43 41.17
CA TYR A 176 -13.36 -4.30 41.74
C TYR A 176 -13.69 -5.41 42.74
N ASP A 177 -13.18 -6.61 42.55
CA ASP A 177 -13.38 -7.78 43.40
C ASP A 177 -12.17 -8.73 43.29
N GLU A 178 -11.30 -8.70 44.30
CA GLU A 178 -10.10 -9.52 44.38
C GLU A 178 -10.43 -10.98 44.75
N ASP A 179 -11.55 -11.24 45.44
CA ASP A 179 -11.95 -12.57 45.93
C ASP A 179 -12.41 -13.47 44.77
N LEU A 180 -12.77 -12.88 43.63
CA LEU A 180 -13.06 -13.64 42.42
C LEU A 180 -11.85 -14.37 41.80
N LYS A 181 -10.65 -14.07 42.31
CA LYS A 181 -9.41 -14.68 41.82
C LYS A 181 -9.42 -16.21 41.95
N ASP A 182 -10.01 -16.73 43.02
CA ASP A 182 -10.06 -18.15 43.30
C ASP A 182 -11.19 -18.89 42.51
N ARG A 183 -12.15 -18.13 41.95
CA ARG A 183 -13.24 -18.65 41.13
C ARG A 183 -12.95 -18.61 39.64
N MET A 184 -11.86 -17.93 39.22
CA MET A 184 -11.49 -17.83 37.82
C MET A 184 -10.86 -19.13 37.32
N PRO A 185 -11.03 -19.47 36.01
CA PRO A 185 -10.47 -20.70 35.44
C PRO A 185 -8.93 -20.67 35.48
N LYS A 186 -8.31 -21.83 35.58
CA LYS A 186 -6.85 -21.95 35.53
C LYS A 186 -6.34 -21.49 34.14
N LYS A 187 -5.30 -20.66 34.15
CA LYS A 187 -4.67 -20.20 32.89
C LYS A 187 -4.10 -21.39 32.13
N ASN A 188 -4.30 -21.36 30.81
CA ASN A 188 -3.61 -22.28 29.94
C ASN A 188 -2.13 -21.88 29.86
N MET A 189 -1.24 -22.84 30.16
CA MET A 189 0.22 -22.65 30.08
C MET A 189 0.81 -23.31 28.82
N ASP A 190 0.02 -24.14 28.13
CA ASP A 190 0.44 -24.82 26.93
C ASP A 190 0.41 -23.86 25.73
N ASN A 191 1.29 -24.06 24.77
CA ASN A 191 1.30 -23.28 23.52
C ASN A 191 0.33 -23.92 22.48
N ASP A 192 -0.92 -24.13 22.89
CA ASP A 192 -1.99 -24.77 22.15
C ASP A 192 -3.16 -23.81 22.02
N LEU A 193 -3.53 -23.49 20.78
CA LEU A 193 -4.58 -22.51 20.46
C LEU A 193 -5.97 -22.99 20.87
N GLU A 194 -6.29 -24.28 20.72
CA GLU A 194 -7.60 -24.82 21.10
C GLU A 194 -7.82 -24.74 22.59
N LYS A 195 -6.79 -25.06 23.38
CA LYS A 195 -6.82 -24.94 24.84
C LYS A 195 -6.94 -23.49 25.28
N GLU A 196 -6.27 -22.54 24.60
CA GLU A 196 -6.37 -21.12 24.91
C GLU A 196 -7.77 -20.58 24.59
N LEU A 197 -8.36 -20.99 23.47
CA LEU A 197 -9.75 -20.67 23.11
C LEU A 197 -10.74 -21.22 24.12
N ALA A 198 -10.57 -22.47 24.55
CA ALA A 198 -11.42 -23.09 25.58
C ALA A 198 -11.34 -22.32 26.90
N TYR A 199 -10.12 -21.96 27.34
CA TYR A 199 -9.90 -21.14 28.53
C TYR A 199 -10.57 -19.75 28.43
N CYS A 200 -10.45 -19.07 27.29
CA CYS A 200 -11.06 -17.75 27.09
C CYS A 200 -12.61 -17.82 27.11
N LYS A 201 -13.19 -18.88 26.54
CA LYS A 201 -14.65 -19.14 26.58
C LYS A 201 -15.14 -19.40 28.00
N GLU A 202 -14.44 -20.25 28.74
CA GLU A 202 -14.77 -20.54 30.14
C GLU A 202 -14.67 -19.26 31.02
N LEU A 203 -13.63 -18.45 30.81
CA LEU A 203 -13.46 -17.16 31.49
C LEU A 203 -14.62 -16.22 31.20
N LYS A 204 -15.05 -16.12 29.94
CA LYS A 204 -16.20 -15.32 29.51
C LYS A 204 -17.47 -15.77 30.23
N GLU A 205 -17.78 -17.06 30.20
CA GLU A 205 -18.98 -17.62 30.82
C GLU A 205 -19.06 -17.36 32.33
N ILE A 206 -17.93 -17.46 33.04
CA ILE A 206 -17.86 -17.19 34.47
C ILE A 206 -18.14 -15.70 34.74
N VAL A 207 -17.53 -14.80 33.98
CA VAL A 207 -17.71 -13.35 34.15
C VAL A 207 -19.15 -12.92 33.82
N GLU A 208 -19.76 -13.47 32.77
CA GLU A 208 -21.15 -13.19 32.38
C GLU A 208 -22.17 -13.64 33.45
N LYS A 209 -21.88 -14.72 34.18
CA LYS A 209 -22.74 -15.21 35.26
C LYS A 209 -22.69 -14.36 36.54
N GLU A 210 -21.62 -13.59 36.73
CA GLU A 210 -21.43 -12.70 37.88
C GLU A 210 -21.99 -11.31 37.59
N ALA A 211 -23.31 -11.12 37.77
CA ALA A 211 -24.02 -9.89 37.42
C ALA A 211 -23.46 -8.64 38.11
N SER A 212 -22.87 -8.76 39.32
CA SER A 212 -22.25 -7.68 40.08
C SER A 212 -21.02 -7.10 39.38
N ILE A 213 -20.32 -7.91 38.60
CA ILE A 213 -19.07 -7.54 37.91
C ILE A 213 -19.30 -7.27 36.42
N SER A 214 -20.11 -8.10 35.75
CA SER A 214 -20.42 -7.95 34.32
C SER A 214 -21.17 -6.65 33.99
N SER A 215 -21.87 -6.06 34.97
CA SER A 215 -22.55 -4.76 34.80
C SER A 215 -21.63 -3.56 34.89
N ILE A 216 -20.38 -3.72 35.33
CA ILE A 216 -19.40 -2.63 35.43
C ILE A 216 -18.90 -2.25 34.03
N PRO A 217 -19.08 -0.98 33.56
CA PRO A 217 -18.73 -0.60 32.18
C PRO A 217 -17.30 -0.93 31.76
N ALA A 218 -16.33 -0.76 32.67
CA ALA A 218 -14.92 -1.08 32.40
C ALA A 218 -14.68 -2.60 32.22
N VAL A 219 -15.41 -3.45 32.94
CA VAL A 219 -15.36 -4.91 32.79
C VAL A 219 -16.07 -5.33 31.49
N GLN A 220 -17.23 -4.74 31.23
CA GLN A 220 -18.03 -5.02 30.04
C GLN A 220 -17.24 -4.66 28.74
N GLU A 221 -16.53 -3.53 28.73
CA GLU A 221 -15.63 -3.16 27.61
C GLU A 221 -14.59 -4.25 27.36
N LYS A 222 -13.90 -4.72 28.39
CA LYS A 222 -12.85 -5.74 28.24
C LYS A 222 -13.41 -7.12 27.91
N LEU A 223 -14.61 -7.42 28.40
CA LEU A 223 -15.33 -8.65 28.07
C LEU A 223 -15.75 -8.68 26.60
N ASN A 224 -16.28 -7.57 26.07
CA ASN A 224 -16.65 -7.44 24.65
C ASN A 224 -15.41 -7.59 23.76
N ILE A 225 -14.30 -6.92 24.10
CA ILE A 225 -13.04 -7.05 23.36
C ILE A 225 -12.54 -8.49 23.36
N LEU A 226 -12.60 -9.21 24.48
CA LEU A 226 -12.22 -10.63 24.52
C LEU A 226 -13.15 -11.49 23.66
N SER A 227 -14.45 -11.20 23.65
CA SER A 227 -15.44 -11.92 22.84
C SER A 227 -15.16 -11.77 21.35
N GLU A 228 -14.96 -10.55 20.88
CA GLU A 228 -14.55 -10.25 19.49
C GLU A 228 -13.27 -11.02 19.13
N MET A 229 -12.27 -11.01 20.00
CA MET A 229 -11.00 -11.71 19.74
C MET A 229 -11.14 -13.22 19.64
N VAL A 230 -12.05 -13.82 20.43
CA VAL A 230 -12.37 -15.24 20.34
C VAL A 230 -13.04 -15.56 18.99
N GLU A 231 -13.98 -14.72 18.55
CA GLU A 231 -14.66 -14.84 17.26
C GLU A 231 -13.67 -14.65 16.10
N ASP A 232 -12.90 -13.58 16.10
CA ASP A 232 -11.85 -13.29 15.09
C ASP A 232 -10.83 -14.43 14.97
N THR A 233 -10.43 -15.02 16.11
CA THR A 233 -9.51 -16.16 16.12
C THR A 233 -10.13 -17.40 15.48
N GLN A 234 -11.41 -17.63 15.68
CA GLN A 234 -12.15 -18.73 15.05
C GLN A 234 -12.28 -18.54 13.54
N GLU A 235 -12.35 -17.29 13.07
CA GLU A 235 -12.39 -16.90 11.65
C GLU A 235 -10.98 -16.79 11.01
N ASN A 236 -9.92 -17.11 11.74
CA ASN A 236 -8.52 -16.98 11.30
C ASN A 236 -8.10 -15.54 10.91
N ILE A 237 -8.68 -14.54 11.58
CA ILE A 237 -8.31 -13.13 11.36
C ILE A 237 -6.96 -12.84 12.02
N VAL A 238 -6.04 -12.26 11.25
CA VAL A 238 -4.69 -11.90 11.73
C VAL A 238 -4.72 -10.57 12.46
N LEU A 239 -4.31 -10.57 13.72
CA LEU A 239 -4.25 -9.39 14.58
C LEU A 239 -2.82 -8.85 14.72
N SER A 240 -2.68 -7.54 14.87
CA SER A 240 -1.40 -6.85 14.98
C SER A 240 -1.54 -5.56 15.79
N ARG A 241 -0.40 -5.03 16.30
CA ARG A 241 -0.34 -3.66 16.84
C ARG A 241 -0.60 -2.59 15.79
N ASP A 242 -0.45 -2.94 14.54
CA ASP A 242 -0.70 -2.10 13.38
C ASP A 242 -2.02 -2.57 12.75
N GLU A 243 -3.12 -1.96 13.15
CA GLU A 243 -4.48 -2.36 12.77
C GLU A 243 -4.74 -2.17 11.26
N ASP A 244 -4.04 -1.22 10.64
CA ASP A 244 -4.17 -0.93 9.21
C ASP A 244 -3.29 -1.86 8.34
N ALA A 245 -2.29 -2.52 8.93
CA ALA A 245 -1.46 -3.48 8.20
C ALA A 245 -2.19 -4.82 8.04
N LYS A 246 -2.19 -5.37 6.85
CA LYS A 246 -2.84 -6.65 6.54
C LYS A 246 -1.90 -7.55 5.73
N THR A 247 -2.22 -8.85 5.73
CA THR A 247 -1.49 -9.81 4.92
C THR A 247 -1.88 -9.67 3.46
N GLY A 248 -0.90 -9.44 2.60
CA GLY A 248 -1.04 -9.43 1.14
C GLY A 248 -0.21 -10.55 0.52
N HIS A 249 -0.49 -10.87 -0.74
CA HIS A 249 0.24 -11.88 -1.49
C HIS A 249 1.05 -11.22 -2.62
N LYS A 250 2.29 -11.68 -2.77
CA LYS A 250 3.18 -11.32 -3.91
C LYS A 250 3.04 -12.33 -5.04
N SER A 251 2.85 -13.58 -4.68
CA SER A 251 2.63 -14.74 -5.55
C SER A 251 1.77 -15.77 -4.82
N ALA A 252 1.46 -16.88 -5.47
CA ALA A 252 0.72 -17.98 -4.83
C ALA A 252 1.41 -18.49 -3.54
N ASP A 253 2.75 -18.47 -3.51
CA ASP A 253 3.55 -19.06 -2.43
C ASP A 253 4.25 -18.00 -1.54
N SER A 254 4.05 -16.71 -1.82
CA SER A 254 4.74 -15.64 -1.09
C SER A 254 3.77 -14.58 -0.61
N SER A 255 3.73 -14.39 0.71
CA SER A 255 2.94 -13.36 1.37
C SER A 255 3.82 -12.33 2.09
N PHE A 256 3.23 -11.21 2.45
CA PHE A 256 3.84 -10.19 3.31
C PHE A 256 2.78 -9.62 4.24
N PHE A 257 3.20 -9.09 5.36
CA PHE A 257 2.33 -8.36 6.28
C PHE A 257 2.70 -6.87 6.27
N GLY A 258 1.76 -6.01 5.88
CA GLY A 258 2.04 -4.57 5.76
C GLY A 258 1.07 -3.82 4.85
N TYR A 259 1.64 -2.99 4.00
CA TYR A 259 0.91 -2.05 3.14
C TYR A 259 1.27 -2.24 1.67
N LYS A 260 0.36 -1.81 0.81
CA LYS A 260 0.62 -1.60 -0.61
C LYS A 260 0.60 -0.12 -0.95
N THR A 261 1.46 0.28 -1.88
CA THR A 261 1.41 1.59 -2.50
C THR A 261 1.28 1.39 -4.00
N HIS A 262 0.13 1.77 -4.51
CA HIS A 262 -0.17 1.77 -5.94
C HIS A 262 0.37 3.07 -6.52
N LEU A 263 1.12 2.98 -7.61
CA LEU A 263 1.84 4.10 -8.21
C LEU A 263 1.45 4.26 -9.68
N ALA A 264 1.34 5.50 -10.13
CA ALA A 264 1.38 5.86 -11.54
C ALA A 264 2.59 6.74 -11.82
N MET A 265 3.26 6.52 -12.91
CA MET A 265 4.52 7.17 -13.27
C MET A 265 4.60 7.39 -14.78
N THR A 266 5.09 8.55 -15.23
CA THR A 266 5.34 8.79 -16.66
C THR A 266 6.52 7.95 -17.19
N GLU A 267 6.67 7.87 -18.51
CA GLU A 267 7.81 7.18 -19.13
C GLU A 267 9.16 7.84 -18.79
N GLU A 268 9.17 9.12 -18.43
CA GLU A 268 10.33 9.86 -17.92
C GLU A 268 10.66 9.51 -16.46
N ARG A 269 9.88 8.62 -15.82
CA ARG A 269 10.03 8.15 -14.45
C ARG A 269 9.74 9.20 -13.39
N ILE A 270 8.77 10.08 -13.63
CA ILE A 270 8.18 10.98 -12.64
C ILE A 270 6.88 10.34 -12.13
N ILE A 271 6.76 10.11 -10.83
CA ILE A 271 5.56 9.58 -10.20
C ILE A 271 4.51 10.67 -10.18
N THR A 272 3.35 10.40 -10.78
CA THR A 272 2.24 11.34 -10.98
C THR A 272 1.07 11.11 -10.05
N ALA A 273 0.93 9.89 -9.52
CA ALA A 273 -0.09 9.54 -8.54
C ALA A 273 0.39 8.42 -7.63
N ALA A 274 -0.12 8.40 -6.42
CA ALA A 274 0.10 7.31 -5.47
C ALA A 274 -1.13 7.11 -4.57
N VAL A 275 -1.47 5.84 -4.28
CA VAL A 275 -2.52 5.46 -3.33
C VAL A 275 -1.94 4.42 -2.38
N VAL A 276 -1.99 4.71 -1.09
CA VAL A 276 -1.54 3.78 -0.04
C VAL A 276 -2.74 3.03 0.50
N THR A 277 -2.64 1.70 0.52
CA THR A 277 -3.68 0.79 1.03
C THR A 277 -3.09 -0.24 1.99
N SER A 278 -3.95 -0.95 2.70
CA SER A 278 -3.55 -2.17 3.42
C SER A 278 -3.13 -3.28 2.44
N GLY A 279 -2.34 -4.23 2.93
CA GLY A 279 -1.65 -5.21 2.08
C GLY A 279 -2.55 -6.13 1.26
N GLU A 280 -3.78 -6.42 1.72
CA GLU A 280 -4.74 -7.33 1.06
C GLU A 280 -5.44 -6.73 -0.15
N LYS A 281 -5.40 -5.41 -0.33
CA LYS A 281 -6.11 -4.74 -1.44
C LYS A 281 -5.57 -5.16 -2.80
N GLY A 282 -6.49 -5.38 -3.74
CA GLY A 282 -6.15 -5.70 -5.12
C GLY A 282 -5.62 -4.48 -5.89
N ASP A 283 -4.80 -4.71 -6.91
CA ASP A 283 -4.16 -3.62 -7.66
C ASP A 283 -5.12 -3.02 -8.72
N GLY A 284 -5.91 -3.88 -9.38
CA GLY A 284 -6.83 -3.46 -10.44
C GLY A 284 -7.82 -2.36 -10.06
N PRO A 285 -8.53 -2.45 -8.91
CA PRO A 285 -9.49 -1.44 -8.49
C PRO A 285 -8.92 -0.05 -8.27
N GLU A 286 -7.62 0.07 -7.99
CA GLU A 286 -6.98 1.37 -7.73
C GLU A 286 -6.60 2.13 -9.01
N LEU A 287 -6.76 1.52 -10.20
CA LEU A 287 -6.36 2.12 -11.48
C LEU A 287 -7.05 3.46 -11.73
N LEU A 288 -8.36 3.51 -11.54
CA LEU A 288 -9.14 4.73 -11.83
C LEU A 288 -8.69 5.89 -10.97
N LYS A 289 -8.48 5.64 -9.68
CA LYS A 289 -8.01 6.67 -8.76
C LYS A 289 -6.61 7.17 -9.12
N LEU A 290 -5.71 6.27 -9.54
CA LEU A 290 -4.39 6.66 -10.04
C LEU A 290 -4.47 7.50 -11.31
N LEU A 291 -5.40 7.17 -12.21
CA LEU A 291 -5.65 7.92 -13.44
C LEU A 291 -6.19 9.32 -13.14
N GLU A 292 -7.22 9.41 -12.31
CA GLU A 292 -7.83 10.69 -11.88
C GLU A 292 -6.78 11.61 -11.25
N ILE A 293 -6.04 11.13 -10.26
CA ILE A 293 -4.98 11.93 -9.59
C ILE A 293 -3.91 12.36 -10.60
N SER A 294 -3.51 11.49 -11.55
CA SER A 294 -2.51 11.87 -12.55
C SER A 294 -3.04 12.95 -13.49
N GLN A 295 -4.31 12.91 -13.89
CA GLN A 295 -4.96 13.93 -14.71
C GLN A 295 -5.15 15.24 -13.94
N GLU A 296 -5.56 15.20 -12.67
CA GLU A 296 -5.65 16.37 -11.78
C GLU A 296 -4.29 17.06 -11.61
N ASN A 297 -3.21 16.28 -11.61
CA ASN A 297 -1.84 16.79 -11.58
C ASN A 297 -1.35 17.32 -12.95
N GLY A 298 -2.23 17.41 -13.96
CA GLY A 298 -1.95 18.03 -15.25
C GLY A 298 -1.35 17.11 -16.30
N ILE A 299 -1.41 15.78 -16.12
CA ILE A 299 -0.94 14.82 -17.12
C ILE A 299 -2.08 14.51 -18.11
N ASP A 300 -1.86 14.78 -19.38
CA ASP A 300 -2.75 14.37 -20.46
C ASP A 300 -2.49 12.89 -20.80
N VAL A 301 -3.30 12.00 -20.20
CA VAL A 301 -3.09 10.54 -20.30
C VAL A 301 -3.87 9.97 -21.49
N ASP A 302 -3.15 9.37 -22.42
CA ASP A 302 -3.73 8.62 -23.56
C ASP A 302 -3.49 7.10 -23.49
N THR A 303 -2.53 6.68 -22.67
CA THR A 303 -2.13 5.28 -22.53
C THR A 303 -1.77 4.92 -21.10
N VAL A 304 -2.31 3.83 -20.61
CA VAL A 304 -1.94 3.21 -19.32
C VAL A 304 -1.19 1.91 -19.60
N ILE A 305 -0.02 1.75 -19.01
CA ILE A 305 0.80 0.53 -19.12
C ILE A 305 0.83 -0.15 -17.74
N GLY A 306 0.39 -1.40 -17.67
CA GLY A 306 0.33 -2.13 -16.40
C GLY A 306 0.55 -3.63 -16.56
N ASP A 307 0.48 -4.35 -15.46
CA ASP A 307 0.49 -5.80 -15.47
C ASP A 307 -0.92 -6.37 -15.70
N ALA A 308 -1.03 -7.70 -15.67
CA ALA A 308 -2.30 -8.40 -15.91
C ALA A 308 -3.37 -8.12 -14.81
N ALA A 309 -3.00 -7.63 -13.64
CA ALA A 309 -3.96 -7.29 -12.59
C ALA A 309 -4.85 -6.10 -12.99
N TYR A 310 -4.35 -5.21 -13.84
CA TYR A 310 -5.09 -4.06 -14.34
C TYR A 310 -6.00 -4.37 -15.54
N SER A 311 -5.94 -5.58 -16.13
CA SER A 311 -6.73 -5.97 -17.30
C SER A 311 -8.17 -6.41 -16.98
N GLY A 312 -8.69 -6.05 -15.83
CA GLY A 312 -10.09 -6.31 -15.46
C GLY A 312 -11.06 -5.66 -16.44
N LYS A 313 -12.22 -6.31 -16.69
CA LYS A 313 -13.23 -5.81 -17.64
C LYS A 313 -13.65 -4.37 -17.34
N GLU A 314 -13.83 -4.03 -16.08
CA GLU A 314 -14.21 -2.70 -15.61
C GLU A 314 -13.15 -1.66 -16.02
N ASN A 315 -11.88 -1.93 -15.75
CA ASN A 315 -10.77 -1.05 -16.14
C ASN A 315 -10.69 -0.83 -17.64
N ILE A 316 -10.85 -1.91 -18.44
CA ILE A 316 -10.81 -1.79 -19.90
C ILE A 316 -11.99 -0.96 -20.42
N GLN A 317 -13.18 -1.13 -19.86
CA GLN A 317 -14.36 -0.35 -20.24
C GLN A 317 -14.21 1.13 -19.91
N LEU A 318 -13.86 1.44 -18.65
CA LEU A 318 -13.74 2.81 -18.18
C LEU A 318 -12.61 3.58 -18.87
N THR A 319 -11.47 2.94 -19.14
CA THR A 319 -10.40 3.58 -19.93
C THR A 319 -10.82 3.77 -21.39
N SER A 320 -11.56 2.84 -21.98
CA SER A 320 -12.09 2.97 -23.36
C SER A 320 -13.08 4.12 -23.48
N GLU A 321 -13.96 4.31 -22.48
CA GLU A 321 -14.91 5.44 -22.43
C GLU A 321 -14.21 6.81 -22.40
N GLN A 322 -13.02 6.87 -21.82
CA GLN A 322 -12.16 8.06 -21.79
C GLN A 322 -11.21 8.15 -23.00
N ASN A 323 -11.33 7.28 -24.01
CA ASN A 323 -10.38 7.15 -25.12
C ASN A 323 -8.92 6.85 -24.71
N ILE A 324 -8.72 6.21 -23.56
CA ILE A 324 -7.42 5.83 -23.04
C ILE A 324 -7.14 4.37 -23.39
N LYS A 325 -5.98 4.08 -23.96
CA LYS A 325 -5.56 2.73 -24.30
C LYS A 325 -4.94 2.05 -23.07
N ILE A 326 -5.38 0.83 -22.76
CA ILE A 326 -4.80 0.04 -21.67
C ILE A 326 -3.86 -1.05 -22.23
N VAL A 327 -2.57 -0.90 -21.96
CA VAL A 327 -1.51 -1.83 -22.36
C VAL A 327 -1.22 -2.75 -21.15
N ALA A 328 -2.17 -3.64 -20.88
CA ALA A 328 -2.06 -4.70 -19.90
C ALA A 328 -2.50 -6.02 -20.52
N LYS A 329 -1.69 -7.08 -20.36
CA LYS A 329 -2.04 -8.41 -20.89
C LYS A 329 -3.25 -8.93 -20.14
N LEU A 330 -4.18 -9.55 -20.87
CA LEU A 330 -5.30 -10.23 -20.23
C LEU A 330 -4.81 -11.28 -19.24
N ASN A 331 -5.43 -11.32 -18.07
CA ASN A 331 -5.11 -12.31 -17.06
C ASN A 331 -5.32 -13.72 -17.64
N PRO A 332 -4.39 -14.67 -17.45
CA PRO A 332 -4.53 -16.05 -17.92
C PRO A 332 -5.83 -16.72 -17.48
N ILE A 333 -6.39 -16.33 -16.34
CA ILE A 333 -7.71 -16.80 -15.88
C ILE A 333 -8.81 -16.51 -16.90
N ILE A 334 -8.73 -15.36 -17.59
CA ILE A 334 -9.71 -14.94 -18.61
C ILE A 334 -9.50 -15.72 -19.90
N THR A 335 -8.24 -16.01 -20.26
CA THR A 335 -7.87 -16.62 -21.54
C THR A 335 -7.82 -18.15 -21.50
N GLN A 336 -7.40 -18.73 -20.37
CA GLN A 336 -7.12 -20.17 -20.20
C GLN A 336 -7.90 -20.82 -19.03
N GLY A 337 -8.53 -20.02 -18.14
CA GLY A 337 -9.09 -20.53 -16.90
C GLY A 337 -8.00 -20.88 -15.86
N PHE A 338 -8.40 -21.46 -14.73
CA PHE A 338 -7.47 -21.83 -13.64
C PHE A 338 -6.66 -23.11 -13.89
N ARG A 339 -6.58 -23.63 -15.13
CA ARG A 339 -6.11 -24.99 -15.39
C ARG A 339 -4.84 -25.03 -16.20
N LYS A 340 -4.00 -26.03 -15.88
CA LYS A 340 -2.86 -26.43 -16.69
C LYS A 340 -3.35 -27.00 -18.03
N THR A 341 -2.56 -26.87 -19.07
CA THR A 341 -2.88 -27.36 -20.42
C THR A 341 -3.18 -28.87 -20.42
N GLU A 342 -2.58 -29.62 -19.51
CA GLU A 342 -2.72 -31.07 -19.33
C GLU A 342 -4.09 -31.48 -18.76
N ASP A 343 -4.81 -30.55 -18.10
CA ASP A 343 -6.10 -30.80 -17.47
C ASP A 343 -7.27 -30.24 -18.31
N GLN A 344 -7.07 -29.94 -19.57
CA GLN A 344 -8.09 -29.36 -20.44
C GLN A 344 -9.10 -30.42 -20.87
N PHE A 345 -10.36 -30.02 -20.87
CA PHE A 345 -11.48 -30.80 -21.39
C PHE A 345 -11.72 -30.36 -22.81
N ASP A 346 -11.97 -31.29 -23.71
CA ASP A 346 -12.22 -31.02 -25.14
C ASP A 346 -13.65 -30.53 -25.38
N TYR A 347 -13.79 -29.47 -26.17
CA TYR A 347 -15.10 -28.95 -26.52
C TYR A 347 -15.66 -29.65 -27.77
N ASN A 348 -16.79 -30.36 -27.56
CA ASN A 348 -17.55 -30.94 -28.66
C ASN A 348 -18.54 -29.90 -29.19
N LYS A 349 -18.30 -29.43 -30.44
CA LYS A 349 -19.11 -28.39 -31.10
C LYS A 349 -20.52 -28.85 -31.44
N ASP A 350 -20.69 -30.12 -31.78
CA ASP A 350 -21.98 -30.67 -32.23
C ASP A 350 -22.95 -30.81 -31.03
N ALA A 351 -22.41 -31.18 -29.90
CA ALA A 351 -23.19 -31.31 -28.65
C ALA A 351 -23.26 -30.02 -27.82
N ASP A 352 -22.49 -28.99 -28.16
CA ASP A 352 -22.29 -27.76 -27.30
C ASP A 352 -21.88 -28.10 -25.86
N MET A 353 -21.10 -29.15 -25.69
CA MET A 353 -20.71 -29.68 -24.37
C MET A 353 -19.19 -29.99 -24.35
N TYR A 354 -18.63 -30.01 -23.12
CA TYR A 354 -17.25 -30.44 -22.90
C TYR A 354 -17.17 -31.94 -22.63
N VAL A 355 -16.12 -32.56 -23.14
CA VAL A 355 -15.75 -33.97 -22.96
C VAL A 355 -14.51 -33.99 -22.04
N CYS A 356 -14.56 -34.78 -20.95
CA CYS A 356 -13.43 -34.93 -20.05
C CYS A 356 -12.32 -35.81 -20.65
N PRO A 357 -11.08 -35.79 -20.11
CA PRO A 357 -9.97 -36.65 -20.60
C PRO A 357 -10.27 -38.15 -20.61
N ALA A 358 -11.22 -38.61 -19.82
CA ALA A 358 -11.71 -40.00 -19.83
C ALA A 358 -12.83 -40.26 -20.89
N GLY A 359 -13.13 -39.30 -21.76
CA GLY A 359 -14.11 -39.42 -22.82
C GLY A 359 -15.56 -39.25 -22.43
N HIS A 360 -15.86 -38.85 -21.16
CA HIS A 360 -17.24 -38.59 -20.77
C HIS A 360 -17.68 -37.18 -21.11
N ILE A 361 -18.84 -37.07 -21.77
CA ILE A 361 -19.47 -35.80 -22.11
C ILE A 361 -20.21 -35.21 -20.88
N ALA A 362 -20.22 -33.89 -20.74
CA ALA A 362 -20.99 -33.20 -19.70
C ALA A 362 -22.51 -33.46 -19.89
N ILE A 363 -23.22 -33.66 -18.78
CA ILE A 363 -24.65 -33.96 -18.79
C ILE A 363 -25.54 -32.71 -18.67
N ARG A 364 -24.98 -31.58 -18.23
CA ARG A 364 -25.70 -30.33 -18.03
C ARG A 364 -24.77 -29.15 -18.18
N LYS A 365 -25.31 -28.06 -18.73
CA LYS A 365 -24.66 -26.75 -18.84
C LYS A 365 -25.46 -25.71 -18.05
N ALA A 366 -24.80 -24.88 -17.26
CA ALA A 366 -25.42 -23.76 -16.58
C ALA A 366 -24.57 -22.51 -16.77
N LYS A 367 -25.22 -21.36 -17.02
CA LYS A 367 -24.59 -20.07 -17.13
C LYS A 367 -24.66 -19.35 -15.80
N GLN A 368 -23.53 -18.93 -15.26
CA GLN A 368 -23.42 -18.22 -14.01
C GLN A 368 -22.87 -16.81 -14.24
N GLY A 369 -23.26 -15.87 -13.38
CA GLY A 369 -22.85 -14.46 -13.44
C GLY A 369 -23.90 -13.56 -14.12
N LYS A 370 -23.99 -12.31 -13.66
CA LYS A 370 -24.91 -11.29 -14.20
C LYS A 370 -24.24 -10.56 -15.37
N LYS A 371 -25.01 -10.28 -16.41
CA LYS A 371 -24.53 -9.67 -17.67
C LYS A 371 -23.91 -8.27 -17.50
N ASN A 372 -24.25 -7.54 -16.44
CA ASN A 372 -23.91 -6.12 -16.26
C ASN A 372 -23.11 -5.82 -14.96
N VAL A 373 -22.55 -6.82 -14.30
CA VAL A 373 -21.73 -6.63 -13.10
C VAL A 373 -20.33 -7.06 -13.45
N GLY A 374 -19.31 -6.21 -13.28
CA GLY A 374 -17.88 -6.30 -13.63
C GLY A 374 -17.17 -7.65 -13.66
N GLN A 375 -17.87 -8.75 -13.34
CA GLN A 375 -17.35 -10.12 -13.40
C GLN A 375 -17.72 -10.82 -14.71
N ASN A 376 -16.80 -11.62 -15.24
CA ASN A 376 -17.05 -12.46 -16.40
C ASN A 376 -18.16 -13.48 -16.11
N GLN A 377 -19.07 -13.66 -17.08
CA GLN A 377 -20.00 -14.78 -17.05
C GLN A 377 -19.24 -16.09 -17.25
N VAL A 378 -19.68 -17.15 -16.58
CA VAL A 378 -19.05 -18.47 -16.63
C VAL A 378 -20.08 -19.50 -17.09
N ASN A 379 -19.75 -20.30 -18.10
CA ASN A 379 -20.47 -21.52 -18.42
C ASN A 379 -19.90 -22.66 -17.56
N THR A 380 -20.72 -23.27 -16.73
CA THR A 380 -20.35 -24.42 -15.91
C THR A 380 -21.00 -25.67 -16.49
N TYR A 381 -20.16 -26.62 -16.82
CA TYR A 381 -20.54 -27.93 -17.37
C TYR A 381 -20.45 -28.97 -16.25
N TYR A 382 -21.49 -29.75 -16.07
CA TYR A 382 -21.57 -30.74 -14.99
C TYR A 382 -21.44 -32.13 -15.57
N PHE A 383 -20.70 -32.99 -14.87
CA PHE A 383 -20.43 -34.36 -15.25
C PHE A 383 -21.13 -35.34 -14.31
N ASP A 384 -21.38 -36.53 -14.82
CA ASP A 384 -21.97 -37.62 -14.05
C ASP A 384 -21.01 -38.06 -12.95
N VAL A 385 -21.44 -37.86 -11.69
CA VAL A 385 -20.62 -38.14 -10.51
C VAL A 385 -20.36 -39.64 -10.33
N ASP A 386 -21.29 -40.49 -10.73
CA ASP A 386 -21.13 -41.94 -10.57
C ASP A 386 -20.05 -42.48 -11.50
N LYS A 387 -19.96 -41.95 -12.69
CA LYS A 387 -18.85 -42.22 -13.62
C LYS A 387 -17.52 -41.65 -13.11
N CYS A 388 -17.54 -40.50 -12.42
CA CYS A 388 -16.32 -39.90 -11.84
C CYS A 388 -15.78 -40.72 -10.68
N LYS A 389 -16.64 -41.34 -9.86
CA LYS A 389 -16.23 -42.19 -8.74
C LYS A 389 -15.42 -43.42 -9.15
N THR A 390 -15.76 -44.01 -10.30
CA THR A 390 -15.12 -45.21 -10.85
C THR A 390 -14.05 -44.90 -11.93
N CYS A 391 -13.81 -43.62 -12.21
CA CYS A 391 -12.92 -43.20 -13.28
C CYS A 391 -11.44 -43.54 -12.97
N PRO A 392 -10.66 -44.13 -13.89
CA PRO A 392 -9.25 -44.40 -13.69
C PRO A 392 -8.41 -43.10 -13.57
N LEU A 393 -8.89 -41.98 -14.14
CA LEU A 393 -8.25 -40.66 -14.07
C LEU A 393 -8.79 -39.79 -12.93
N ARG A 394 -9.40 -40.37 -11.88
CA ARG A 394 -10.02 -39.63 -10.79
C ARG A 394 -9.04 -38.86 -9.92
N ASN A 395 -7.80 -39.34 -9.82
CA ASN A 395 -6.75 -38.71 -9.00
C ASN A 395 -6.40 -37.32 -9.56
N GLY A 396 -6.55 -36.29 -8.71
CA GLY A 396 -6.38 -34.89 -9.13
C GLY A 396 -7.57 -34.28 -9.88
N CYS A 397 -8.51 -35.10 -10.40
CA CYS A 397 -9.69 -34.65 -11.13
C CYS A 397 -10.97 -34.64 -10.28
N TYR A 398 -11.26 -35.70 -9.53
CA TYR A 398 -12.49 -35.83 -8.70
C TYR A 398 -12.11 -35.96 -7.22
N LYS A 399 -12.71 -35.13 -6.37
CA LYS A 399 -12.54 -35.20 -4.93
C LYS A 399 -13.51 -36.23 -4.34
N GLU A 400 -13.00 -37.21 -3.63
CA GLU A 400 -13.80 -38.25 -3.00
C GLU A 400 -14.86 -37.63 -2.07
N GLY A 401 -16.11 -38.13 -2.16
CA GLY A 401 -17.27 -37.60 -1.42
C GLY A 401 -17.91 -36.33 -2.03
N ALA A 402 -17.37 -35.77 -3.13
CA ALA A 402 -17.96 -34.61 -3.76
C ALA A 402 -19.33 -34.93 -4.37
N LYS A 403 -20.34 -34.08 -4.12
CA LYS A 403 -21.72 -34.22 -4.64
C LYS A 403 -21.86 -33.80 -6.11
N SER A 404 -20.82 -33.14 -6.68
CA SER A 404 -20.83 -32.71 -8.07
C SER A 404 -19.41 -32.69 -8.64
N LYS A 405 -19.29 -32.91 -9.94
CA LYS A 405 -18.10 -32.63 -10.74
C LYS A 405 -18.46 -31.62 -11.80
N SER A 406 -17.75 -30.51 -11.85
CA SER A 406 -18.00 -29.46 -12.83
C SER A 406 -16.73 -29.01 -13.54
N TYR A 407 -16.90 -28.45 -14.71
CA TYR A 407 -15.91 -27.77 -15.53
C TYR A 407 -16.45 -26.40 -15.92
N SER A 408 -15.78 -25.35 -15.51
CA SER A 408 -16.25 -23.99 -15.75
C SER A 408 -15.34 -23.28 -16.77
N VAL A 409 -15.97 -22.63 -17.74
CA VAL A 409 -15.28 -21.86 -18.79
C VAL A 409 -15.80 -20.44 -18.78
N SER A 410 -14.90 -19.47 -18.71
CA SER A 410 -15.26 -18.06 -18.77
C SER A 410 -15.76 -17.69 -20.15
N ILE A 411 -16.87 -16.95 -20.23
CA ILE A 411 -17.37 -16.38 -21.48
C ILE A 411 -16.57 -15.10 -21.74
N LYS A 412 -15.75 -15.08 -22.79
CA LYS A 412 -15.05 -13.87 -23.21
C LYS A 412 -16.08 -12.83 -23.65
N SER A 413 -16.12 -11.69 -22.98
CA SER A 413 -16.92 -10.54 -23.41
C SER A 413 -16.30 -9.89 -24.67
N ASP A 414 -17.10 -9.10 -25.40
CA ASP A 414 -16.62 -8.34 -26.55
C ASP A 414 -15.42 -7.45 -26.20
N VAL A 415 -15.44 -6.87 -24.98
CA VAL A 415 -14.32 -6.08 -24.41
C VAL A 415 -13.02 -6.88 -24.34
N HIS A 416 -13.09 -8.14 -23.88
CA HIS A 416 -11.90 -9.00 -23.82
C HIS A 416 -11.44 -9.47 -25.19
N GLN A 417 -12.37 -9.64 -26.16
CA GLN A 417 -12.00 -9.98 -27.55
C GLN A 417 -11.26 -8.81 -28.20
N GLN A 418 -11.77 -7.58 -28.02
CA GLN A 418 -11.11 -6.36 -28.52
C GLN A 418 -9.73 -6.17 -27.88
N GLN A 419 -9.61 -6.36 -26.55
CA GLN A 419 -8.34 -6.29 -25.85
C GLN A 419 -7.36 -7.38 -26.33
N SER A 420 -7.85 -8.60 -26.60
CA SER A 420 -7.03 -9.68 -27.17
C SER A 420 -6.48 -9.32 -28.54
N ALA A 421 -7.30 -8.73 -29.41
CA ALA A 421 -6.86 -8.25 -30.71
C ALA A 421 -5.87 -7.09 -30.60
N PHE A 422 -6.10 -6.17 -29.65
CA PHE A 422 -5.19 -5.05 -29.39
C PHE A 422 -3.80 -5.53 -28.92
N GLN A 423 -3.71 -6.62 -28.13
CA GLN A 423 -2.44 -7.18 -27.67
C GLN A 423 -1.52 -7.66 -28.81
N GLU A 424 -2.10 -8.00 -29.97
CA GLU A 424 -1.31 -8.43 -31.12
C GLU A 424 -0.70 -7.27 -31.92
N THR A 425 -1.12 -6.03 -31.65
CA THR A 425 -0.62 -4.85 -32.37
C THR A 425 0.84 -4.54 -32.01
N GLU A 426 1.60 -3.98 -32.94
CA GLU A 426 2.96 -3.51 -32.70
C GLU A 426 2.99 -2.40 -31.64
N TYR A 427 1.99 -1.52 -31.64
CA TYR A 427 1.86 -0.48 -30.61
C TYR A 427 1.83 -1.06 -29.18
N PHE A 428 1.00 -2.09 -28.95
CA PHE A 428 0.93 -2.76 -27.67
C PHE A 428 2.28 -3.37 -27.28
N LYS A 429 2.89 -4.11 -28.20
CA LYS A 429 4.17 -4.80 -27.96
C LYS A 429 5.30 -3.84 -27.63
N GLU A 430 5.34 -2.68 -28.29
CA GLU A 430 6.32 -1.63 -28.03
C GLU A 430 6.09 -0.98 -26.66
N LYS A 431 4.87 -0.53 -26.39
CA LYS A 431 4.53 0.12 -25.11
C LYS A 431 4.70 -0.82 -23.91
N ALA A 432 4.35 -2.09 -24.03
CA ALA A 432 4.52 -3.09 -22.99
C ALA A 432 5.99 -3.25 -22.52
N LYS A 433 6.96 -3.00 -23.41
CA LYS A 433 8.39 -3.02 -23.05
C LYS A 433 8.74 -1.99 -21.99
N HIS A 434 7.99 -0.89 -21.88
CA HIS A 434 8.30 0.19 -20.91
C HIS A 434 7.95 -0.17 -19.46
N ARG A 435 7.23 -1.26 -19.20
CA ARG A 435 6.82 -1.65 -17.85
C ARG A 435 7.99 -1.81 -16.87
N TYR A 436 9.17 -2.28 -17.33
CA TYR A 436 10.34 -2.43 -16.45
C TYR A 436 10.78 -1.13 -15.76
N LYS A 437 10.41 0.03 -16.33
CA LYS A 437 10.80 1.35 -15.77
C LYS A 437 10.22 1.56 -14.37
N ILE A 438 8.99 1.07 -14.09
CA ILE A 438 8.38 1.23 -12.77
C ILE A 438 8.97 0.25 -11.75
N GLU A 439 9.40 -0.95 -12.20
CA GLU A 439 10.09 -1.90 -11.32
C GLU A 439 11.41 -1.31 -10.79
N ALA A 440 12.16 -0.61 -11.67
CA ALA A 440 13.35 0.12 -11.29
C ALA A 440 13.05 1.28 -10.30
N LYS A 441 11.90 1.96 -10.48
CA LYS A 441 11.47 3.03 -9.55
C LYS A 441 11.04 2.45 -8.20
N ASN A 442 10.34 1.34 -8.18
CA ASN A 442 9.98 0.62 -6.96
C ASN A 442 11.23 0.16 -6.19
N SER A 443 12.26 -0.31 -6.89
CA SER A 443 13.55 -0.66 -6.30
C SER A 443 14.25 0.57 -5.71
N GLU A 444 14.25 1.72 -6.39
CA GLU A 444 14.81 2.99 -5.88
C GLU A 444 14.13 3.41 -4.58
N LEU A 445 12.79 3.42 -4.53
CA LEU A 445 12.03 3.75 -3.33
C LEU A 445 12.41 2.85 -2.15
N LYS A 446 12.48 1.54 -2.37
CA LYS A 446 12.73 0.55 -1.31
C LYS A 446 14.16 0.54 -0.82
N ASN A 447 15.14 0.53 -1.74
CA ASN A 447 16.53 0.24 -1.41
C ASN A 447 17.36 1.48 -1.15
N VAL A 448 16.88 2.66 -1.58
CA VAL A 448 17.62 3.93 -1.42
C VAL A 448 16.94 4.87 -0.44
N HIS A 449 15.61 4.77 -0.30
CA HIS A 449 14.81 5.71 0.50
C HIS A 449 13.98 5.04 1.60
N GLY A 450 14.38 3.86 2.03
CA GLY A 450 13.83 3.16 3.19
C GLY A 450 12.35 2.78 3.08
N TYR A 451 11.80 2.65 1.85
CA TYR A 451 10.38 2.35 1.64
C TYR A 451 10.06 0.84 1.66
N ASN A 452 11.02 0.01 2.01
CA ASN A 452 10.86 -1.44 2.15
C ASN A 452 10.14 -1.82 3.46
N ARG A 453 10.24 -0.97 4.50
CA ARG A 453 9.61 -1.18 5.82
C ARG A 453 8.98 0.10 6.35
N ALA A 454 7.80 -0.02 6.95
CA ALA A 454 7.11 1.09 7.58
C ALA A 454 7.91 1.60 8.79
N SER A 455 8.12 2.91 8.86
CA SER A 455 8.85 3.56 9.96
C SER A 455 7.97 3.74 11.21
N SER A 456 6.64 3.68 11.05
CA SER A 456 5.64 3.86 12.11
C SER A 456 4.39 3.04 11.79
N TYR A 457 3.44 2.96 12.72
CA TYR A 457 2.16 2.26 12.56
C TYR A 457 1.10 3.16 11.94
N GLY A 458 0.16 2.56 11.23
CA GLY A 458 -1.02 3.19 10.70
C GLY A 458 -0.84 3.77 9.28
N ILE A 459 -1.94 3.75 8.52
CA ILE A 459 -1.96 4.14 7.10
C ILE A 459 -1.54 5.60 6.88
N ASN A 460 -1.93 6.51 7.79
CA ASN A 460 -1.56 7.93 7.70
C ASN A 460 -0.03 8.15 7.80
N ASN A 461 0.64 7.38 8.68
CA ASN A 461 2.09 7.44 8.78
C ASN A 461 2.78 6.80 7.56
N MET A 462 2.16 5.78 6.97
CA MET A 462 2.63 5.18 5.74
C MET A 462 2.47 6.14 4.55
N GLN A 463 1.36 6.89 4.48
CA GLN A 463 1.15 7.95 3.49
C GLN A 463 2.21 9.06 3.63
N LEU A 464 2.52 9.47 4.86
CA LEU A 464 3.59 10.44 5.12
C LEU A 464 4.96 9.94 4.66
N GLN A 465 5.29 8.68 4.97
CA GLN A 465 6.54 8.06 4.51
C GLN A 465 6.58 7.99 2.97
N GLY A 466 5.46 7.60 2.34
CA GLY A 466 5.30 7.59 0.89
C GLY A 466 5.47 8.97 0.26
N ALA A 467 4.83 9.98 0.84
CA ALA A 467 4.93 11.37 0.41
C ALA A 467 6.39 11.85 0.33
N MET A 468 7.16 11.63 1.40
CA MET A 468 8.56 12.04 1.48
C MET A 468 9.46 11.26 0.52
N ALA A 469 9.25 9.94 0.40
CA ALA A 469 10.03 9.10 -0.51
C ALA A 469 9.75 9.45 -1.99
N ILE A 470 8.48 9.58 -2.37
CA ILE A 470 8.07 9.95 -3.74
C ILE A 470 8.56 11.35 -4.10
N PHE A 471 8.41 12.32 -3.21
CA PHE A 471 8.94 13.67 -3.40
C PHE A 471 10.44 13.65 -3.67
N THR A 472 11.18 12.89 -2.87
CA THR A 472 12.64 12.75 -3.03
C THR A 472 13.04 12.17 -4.39
N VAL A 473 12.42 11.06 -4.80
CA VAL A 473 12.79 10.42 -6.07
C VAL A 473 12.37 11.26 -7.28
N ASN A 474 11.25 11.98 -7.18
CA ASN A 474 10.82 12.90 -8.22
C ASN A 474 11.80 14.08 -8.37
N LEU A 475 12.20 14.76 -7.27
CA LEU A 475 13.16 15.84 -7.30
C LEU A 475 14.51 15.39 -7.90
N LYS A 476 15.04 14.25 -7.45
CA LYS A 476 16.28 13.67 -8.00
C LYS A 476 16.17 13.38 -9.51
N ARG A 477 15.00 12.86 -9.92
CA ARG A 477 14.76 12.56 -11.34
C ARG A 477 14.64 13.83 -12.20
N ILE A 478 13.94 14.86 -11.72
CA ILE A 478 13.83 16.14 -12.40
C ILE A 478 15.21 16.77 -12.59
N LEU A 479 16.04 16.81 -11.53
CA LEU A 479 17.42 17.30 -11.62
C LEU A 479 18.22 16.59 -12.71
N LYS A 480 18.11 15.26 -12.76
CA LYS A 480 18.80 14.45 -13.77
C LYS A 480 18.31 14.78 -15.19
N LEU A 481 16.99 14.87 -15.39
CA LEU A 481 16.43 15.21 -16.70
C LEU A 481 16.81 16.62 -17.15
N CYS A 482 16.82 17.61 -16.24
CA CYS A 482 17.25 18.97 -16.54
C CYS A 482 18.73 19.04 -16.94
N THR A 483 19.58 18.15 -16.43
CA THR A 483 21.00 18.08 -16.86
C THR A 483 21.13 17.39 -18.21
N GLU A 484 20.38 16.35 -18.48
CA GLU A 484 20.36 15.65 -19.78
C GLU A 484 19.91 16.59 -20.93
N VAL A 485 18.87 17.42 -20.69
CA VAL A 485 18.40 18.41 -21.68
C VAL A 485 19.41 19.52 -21.97
N LYS A 486 20.26 19.90 -21.01
CA LYS A 486 21.32 20.93 -21.23
C LYS A 486 22.52 20.38 -21.98
N SER A 487 22.67 19.07 -22.07
CA SER A 487 23.79 18.40 -22.76
C SER A 487 23.47 17.96 -24.20
N THR A 488 22.21 18.08 -24.60
CA THR A 488 21.72 17.94 -25.99
C THR A 488 21.47 19.30 -26.63
#